data_67c9a47ab236a38472399c6006bd64d1
#
_entry.id   67c9a47ab236a38472399c6006bd64d1
#
_cell.length_a   1.000
_cell.length_b   1.000
_cell.length_c   1.000
_cell.angle_alpha   90.00
_cell.angle_beta   90.00
_cell.angle_gamma   90.00
#
_symmetry.space_group_name_H-M   'P 1'
#
loop_
_entity.id
_entity.type
_entity.pdbx_description
1 polymer ?
#
loop_
_entity_poly.entity_id
_entity_poly.type
_entity_poly.pdbx_seq_one_letter_code
_entity_poly.pdbx_strand_id
1 'polypeptide(L)'
;MNVTSVELPAGTHTVVFGVGDLNGVMRGKRIPASHWPTVCENGVAMSIATFAVDMTCDVWDTPYVNFDNGYPDMHIFPNGPAYAVPWEDGVAFCNGRAEGMDHKPVPIDPRNALVRVLERASAMGYEVRAGTELEFYLLDPETLLPRDSGIQVYGLARAAELEHVLGPIRRHLNDVGIPIEQSNPEYAAGQVEVNIRYSEAL
;
A
#
# COMPACT_ATOMS: atom_id res chain seq x y z
N MET A 1 25.97 3.07 -1.79
CA MET A 1 25.03 3.64 -2.79
C MET A 1 24.70 5.05 -2.34
N ASN A 2 24.78 6.05 -3.23
CA ASN A 2 24.37 7.41 -2.87
C ASN A 2 22.88 7.37 -2.50
N VAL A 3 22.58 7.63 -1.26
CA VAL A 3 21.19 7.79 -0.79
C VAL A 3 20.70 9.09 -1.40
N THR A 4 19.95 8.97 -2.48
CA THR A 4 19.27 10.13 -3.08
C THR A 4 18.19 10.55 -2.08
N SER A 5 18.29 11.75 -1.50
CA SER A 5 17.23 12.27 -0.63
C SER A 5 15.93 12.33 -1.44
N VAL A 6 14.89 11.69 -0.94
CA VAL A 6 13.55 11.80 -1.53
C VAL A 6 12.98 13.17 -1.16
N GLU A 7 12.75 14.01 -2.18
CA GLU A 7 12.16 15.33 -1.98
C GLU A 7 10.69 15.21 -1.57
N LEU A 8 10.29 16.06 -0.64
CA LEU A 8 8.89 16.15 -0.21
C LEU A 8 8.14 17.21 -1.02
N PRO A 9 6.85 16.99 -1.28
CA PRO A 9 5.97 18.05 -1.81
C PRO A 9 6.02 19.31 -0.96
N ALA A 10 5.89 20.47 -1.60
CA ALA A 10 5.90 21.76 -0.91
C ALA A 10 4.80 21.83 0.18
N GLY A 11 5.13 22.39 1.34
CA GLY A 11 4.20 22.51 2.47
C GLY A 11 4.04 21.24 3.31
N THR A 12 4.76 20.15 3.02
CA THR A 12 4.71 18.93 3.83
C THR A 12 5.24 19.17 5.23
N HIS A 13 4.45 18.83 6.24
CA HIS A 13 4.86 18.82 7.66
C HIS A 13 4.94 17.41 8.26
N THR A 14 4.29 16.42 7.64
CA THR A 14 4.25 15.02 8.10
C THR A 14 4.38 14.07 6.92
N VAL A 15 5.18 13.03 7.08
CA VAL A 15 5.33 11.95 6.09
C VAL A 15 4.72 10.68 6.68
N VAL A 16 3.74 10.11 5.98
CA VAL A 16 3.24 8.74 6.21
C VAL A 16 4.17 7.81 5.44
N PHE A 17 4.85 6.95 6.17
CA PHE A 17 5.93 6.15 5.63
C PHE A 17 5.86 4.72 6.12
N GLY A 18 5.92 3.74 5.23
CA GLY A 18 5.80 2.34 5.61
C GLY A 18 5.87 1.34 4.45
N VAL A 19 5.50 0.12 4.77
CA VAL A 19 5.51 -1.06 3.88
C VAL A 19 4.17 -1.78 3.93
N GLY A 20 3.78 -2.47 2.88
CA GLY A 20 2.61 -3.36 2.89
C GLY A 20 2.94 -4.69 3.57
N ASP A 21 2.04 -5.18 4.43
CA ASP A 21 2.14 -6.51 5.01
C ASP A 21 1.50 -7.61 4.13
N LEU A 22 1.50 -8.86 4.61
CA LEU A 22 0.90 -10.00 3.92
C LEU A 22 -0.65 -9.92 3.81
N ASN A 23 -1.28 -9.07 4.61
CA ASN A 23 -2.74 -8.87 4.61
C ASN A 23 -3.15 -7.67 3.73
N GLY A 24 -2.21 -7.04 3.03
CA GLY A 24 -2.46 -5.82 2.26
C GLY A 24 -2.63 -4.56 3.12
N VAL A 25 -2.27 -4.61 4.39
CA VAL A 25 -2.32 -3.46 5.30
C VAL A 25 -1.01 -2.69 5.23
N MET A 26 -1.10 -1.37 5.03
CA MET A 26 0.08 -0.51 5.16
C MET A 26 0.48 -0.36 6.62
N ARG A 27 1.68 -0.81 6.95
CA ARG A 27 2.28 -0.73 8.28
C ARG A 27 3.41 0.29 8.27
N GLY A 28 3.42 1.21 9.21
CA GLY A 28 4.44 2.25 9.19
C GLY A 28 4.31 3.27 10.29
N LYS A 29 4.91 4.43 10.05
CA LYS A 29 4.98 5.53 11.01
C LYS A 29 4.63 6.86 10.35
N ARG A 30 4.16 7.81 11.16
CA ARG A 30 4.01 9.22 10.79
C ARG A 30 5.23 9.97 11.29
N ILE A 31 5.96 10.60 10.40
CA ILE A 31 7.27 11.18 10.66
C ILE A 31 7.20 12.68 10.41
N PRO A 32 7.68 13.53 11.34
CA PRO A 32 7.81 14.96 11.06
C PRO A 32 8.70 15.20 9.83
N ALA A 33 8.30 16.09 8.93
CA ALA A 33 9.07 16.40 7.73
C ALA A 33 10.52 16.87 8.04
N SER A 34 10.72 17.54 9.19
CA SER A 34 12.05 17.93 9.66
C SER A 34 12.99 16.76 9.95
N HIS A 35 12.44 15.55 10.23
CA HIS A 35 13.21 14.33 10.47
C HIS A 35 13.41 13.48 9.20
N TRP A 36 12.74 13.82 8.11
CA TRP A 36 12.76 13.05 6.87
C TRP A 36 14.16 12.86 6.27
N PRO A 37 15.08 13.87 6.25
CA PRO A 37 16.44 13.65 5.78
C PRO A 37 17.17 12.52 6.51
N THR A 38 17.01 12.44 7.84
CA THR A 38 17.59 11.37 8.66
C THR A 38 16.99 10.00 8.29
N VAL A 39 15.69 9.94 8.00
CA VAL A 39 15.03 8.71 7.55
C VAL A 39 15.54 8.28 6.17
N CYS A 40 15.75 9.21 5.26
CA CYS A 40 16.33 8.89 3.95
C CYS A 40 17.73 8.26 4.07
N GLU A 41 18.53 8.74 5.03
CA GLU A 41 19.90 8.28 5.25
C GLU A 41 19.98 6.97 6.05
N ASN A 42 19.21 6.87 7.15
CA ASN A 42 19.38 5.81 8.14
C ASN A 42 18.21 4.82 8.20
N GLY A 43 17.13 5.08 7.44
CA GLY A 43 15.88 4.33 7.55
C GLY A 43 15.12 4.60 8.84
N VAL A 44 14.01 3.89 9.01
CA VAL A 44 13.22 3.89 10.25
C VAL A 44 13.10 2.46 10.77
N ALA A 45 13.39 2.26 12.05
CA ALA A 45 13.33 0.94 12.68
C ALA A 45 11.88 0.49 12.88
N MET A 46 11.62 -0.77 12.52
CA MET A 46 10.37 -1.50 12.79
C MET A 46 10.71 -2.98 13.05
N SER A 47 9.89 -3.67 13.85
CA SER A 47 10.08 -5.11 14.02
C SER A 47 9.73 -5.88 12.75
N ILE A 48 10.52 -6.91 12.41
CA ILE A 48 10.22 -7.86 11.33
C ILE A 48 8.89 -8.60 11.60
N ALA A 49 8.43 -8.67 12.85
CA ALA A 49 7.12 -9.19 13.22
C ALA A 49 5.96 -8.56 12.43
N THR A 50 6.13 -7.36 11.92
CA THR A 50 5.19 -6.69 11.01
C THR A 50 4.78 -7.57 9.81
N PHE A 51 5.68 -8.44 9.33
CA PHE A 51 5.40 -9.35 8.22
C PHE A 51 4.92 -10.75 8.66
N ALA A 52 4.73 -10.97 9.95
CA ALA A 52 4.28 -12.23 10.52
C ALA A 52 3.01 -12.08 11.36
N VAL A 53 2.26 -11.01 11.15
CA VAL A 53 0.97 -10.79 11.84
C VAL A 53 -0.19 -11.22 10.94
N ASP A 54 -1.26 -11.71 11.57
CA ASP A 54 -2.53 -11.94 10.90
C ASP A 54 -3.45 -10.71 10.93
N MET A 55 -4.70 -10.86 10.50
CA MET A 55 -5.70 -9.80 10.46
C MET A 55 -6.09 -9.28 11.85
N THR A 56 -5.87 -10.06 12.92
CA THR A 56 -6.14 -9.68 14.31
C THR A 56 -4.90 -9.13 15.01
N CYS A 57 -3.77 -9.05 14.30
CA CYS A 57 -2.45 -8.66 14.77
C CYS A 57 -1.81 -9.68 15.74
N ASP A 58 -2.25 -10.93 15.70
CA ASP A 58 -1.52 -12.02 16.36
C ASP A 58 -0.25 -12.34 15.58
N VAL A 59 0.87 -12.43 16.29
CA VAL A 59 2.18 -12.69 15.69
C VAL A 59 2.40 -14.20 15.56
N TRP A 60 2.66 -14.66 14.35
CA TRP A 60 2.95 -16.07 14.09
C TRP A 60 4.42 -16.37 14.25
N ASP A 61 4.73 -17.45 14.98
CA ASP A 61 6.10 -17.96 15.08
C ASP A 61 6.59 -18.46 13.72
N THR A 62 7.69 -17.90 13.28
CA THR A 62 8.36 -18.24 12.03
C THR A 62 9.86 -18.39 12.27
N PRO A 63 10.62 -19.00 11.37
CA PRO A 63 12.09 -19.02 11.47
C PRO A 63 12.72 -17.62 11.50
N TYR A 64 12.01 -16.59 11.03
CA TYR A 64 12.49 -15.21 10.96
C TYR A 64 12.08 -14.37 12.18
N VAL A 65 10.97 -14.74 12.83
CA VAL A 65 10.36 -13.99 13.91
C VAL A 65 9.77 -14.95 14.92
N ASN A 66 10.31 -14.97 16.12
CA ASN A 66 9.83 -15.80 17.24
C ASN A 66 10.41 -15.29 18.56
N PHE A 67 10.00 -15.91 19.67
CA PHE A 67 10.48 -15.56 21.00
C PHE A 67 11.98 -15.83 21.16
N ASP A 68 12.49 -16.91 20.59
CA ASP A 68 13.90 -17.33 20.78
C ASP A 68 14.88 -16.37 20.09
N ASN A 69 14.49 -15.73 18.97
CA ASN A 69 15.31 -14.74 18.28
C ASN A 69 15.02 -13.28 18.69
N GLY A 70 14.10 -13.07 19.66
CA GLY A 70 13.82 -11.78 20.26
C GLY A 70 13.12 -10.80 19.33
N TYR A 71 12.37 -11.25 18.32
CA TYR A 71 11.62 -10.40 17.38
C TYR A 71 12.49 -9.31 16.76
N PRO A 72 13.48 -9.65 15.94
CA PRO A 72 14.49 -8.70 15.46
C PRO A 72 13.87 -7.52 14.72
N ASP A 73 14.60 -6.41 14.72
CA ASP A 73 14.24 -5.22 13.97
C ASP A 73 14.69 -5.29 12.51
N MET A 74 14.05 -4.50 11.68
CA MET A 74 14.43 -4.14 10.32
C MET A 74 14.48 -2.61 10.18
N HIS A 75 15.12 -2.12 9.14
CA HIS A 75 15.03 -0.73 8.74
C HIS A 75 14.21 -0.58 7.46
N ILE A 76 13.30 0.39 7.46
CA ILE A 76 12.54 0.76 6.27
C ILE A 76 13.20 1.98 5.65
N PHE A 77 13.60 1.87 4.39
CA PHE A 77 14.16 2.94 3.58
C PHE A 77 13.17 3.40 2.52
N PRO A 78 13.17 4.69 2.15
CA PRO A 78 12.33 5.17 1.05
C PRO A 78 12.54 4.37 -0.24
N ASN A 79 11.44 4.11 -0.94
CA ASN A 79 11.42 3.40 -2.20
C ASN A 79 10.47 4.07 -3.19
N GLY A 80 11.00 4.99 -3.97
CA GLY A 80 10.24 5.82 -4.89
C GLY A 80 9.98 7.23 -4.38
N PRO A 81 9.19 8.02 -5.10
CA PRO A 81 8.87 9.40 -4.75
C PRO A 81 7.91 9.49 -3.57
N ALA A 82 7.87 10.67 -2.93
CA ALA A 82 6.84 11.03 -1.99
C ALA A 82 5.71 11.80 -2.71
N TYR A 83 4.46 11.45 -2.43
CA TYR A 83 3.27 12.08 -3.00
C TYR A 83 2.51 12.86 -1.93
N ALA A 84 1.97 14.04 -2.28
CA ALA A 84 1.03 14.74 -1.41
C ALA A 84 -0.23 13.88 -1.23
N VAL A 85 -0.69 13.73 0.01
CA VAL A 85 -1.94 13.01 0.32
C VAL A 85 -3.14 13.92 0.00
N PRO A 86 -3.99 13.61 -0.99
CA PRO A 86 -5.02 14.55 -1.45
C PRO A 86 -6.14 14.85 -0.45
N TRP A 87 -6.29 14.04 0.57
CA TRP A 87 -7.34 14.16 1.60
C TRP A 87 -6.81 14.62 2.96
N GLU A 88 -5.53 14.98 3.07
CA GLU A 88 -4.91 15.41 4.32
C GLU A 88 -3.84 16.48 4.05
N ASP A 89 -4.16 17.74 4.34
CA ASP A 89 -3.29 18.88 4.08
C ASP A 89 -1.93 18.75 4.76
N GLY A 90 -0.87 19.06 4.04
CA GLY A 90 0.51 19.04 4.56
C GLY A 90 1.05 17.65 4.87
N VAL A 91 0.38 16.61 4.41
CA VAL A 91 0.83 15.22 4.56
C VAL A 91 1.34 14.68 3.23
N ALA A 92 2.48 14.02 3.26
CA ALA A 92 3.01 13.24 2.15
C ALA A 92 3.01 11.75 2.48
N PHE A 93 2.88 10.92 1.47
CA PHE A 93 3.00 9.47 1.55
C PHE A 93 4.23 9.01 0.76
N CYS A 94 5.01 8.11 1.34
CA CYS A 94 6.13 7.47 0.66
C CYS A 94 6.14 5.97 0.97
N ASN A 95 6.28 5.15 -0.07
CA ASN A 95 6.49 3.72 0.09
C ASN A 95 7.90 3.43 0.59
N GLY A 96 8.00 2.37 1.40
CA GLY A 96 9.26 1.86 1.90
C GLY A 96 9.67 0.52 1.28
N ARG A 97 10.93 0.18 1.45
CA ARG A 97 11.51 -1.16 1.28
C ARG A 97 12.18 -1.59 2.57
N ALA A 98 12.04 -2.87 2.91
CA ALA A 98 12.55 -3.41 4.16
C ALA A 98 13.92 -4.06 3.99
N GLU A 99 14.87 -3.65 4.84
CA GLU A 99 16.18 -4.28 5.00
C GLU A 99 16.37 -4.75 6.43
N GLY A 100 16.96 -5.93 6.60
CA GLY A 100 17.37 -6.42 7.91
C GLY A 100 18.54 -5.61 8.49
N MET A 101 18.92 -5.92 9.74
CA MET A 101 20.07 -5.28 10.39
C MET A 101 21.41 -5.56 9.69
N ASP A 102 21.44 -6.54 8.80
CA ASP A 102 22.58 -6.87 7.93
C ASP A 102 22.54 -6.15 6.58
N HIS A 103 21.62 -5.19 6.41
CA HIS A 103 21.36 -4.43 5.18
C HIS A 103 20.96 -5.29 3.97
N LYS A 104 20.49 -6.51 4.20
CA LYS A 104 19.91 -7.34 3.15
C LYS A 104 18.39 -7.24 3.12
N PRO A 105 17.76 -7.46 1.94
CA PRO A 105 16.33 -7.51 1.84
C PRO A 105 15.71 -8.52 2.82
N VAL A 106 14.69 -8.10 3.57
CA VAL A 106 13.98 -9.00 4.49
C VAL A 106 13.27 -10.09 3.68
N PRO A 107 13.55 -11.40 3.93
CA PRO A 107 13.05 -12.46 3.07
C PRO A 107 11.54 -12.64 3.05
N ILE A 108 10.86 -12.34 4.16
CA ILE A 108 9.41 -12.48 4.32
C ILE A 108 8.63 -11.20 3.98
N ASP A 109 9.29 -10.11 3.61
CA ASP A 109 8.65 -8.93 3.06
C ASP A 109 7.96 -9.31 1.73
N PRO A 110 6.64 -9.08 1.57
CA PRO A 110 5.89 -9.40 0.34
C PRO A 110 6.50 -8.75 -0.91
N ARG A 111 6.95 -7.50 -0.78
CA ARG A 111 7.60 -6.79 -1.88
C ARG A 111 8.91 -7.46 -2.30
N ASN A 112 9.77 -7.84 -1.35
CA ASN A 112 11.01 -8.53 -1.64
C ASN A 112 10.76 -9.94 -2.22
N ALA A 113 9.67 -10.60 -1.82
CA ALA A 113 9.24 -11.86 -2.43
C ALA A 113 8.86 -11.66 -3.90
N LEU A 114 8.10 -10.62 -4.22
CA LEU A 114 7.74 -10.28 -5.60
C LEU A 114 8.99 -9.95 -6.44
N VAL A 115 9.91 -9.14 -5.92
CA VAL A 115 11.18 -8.82 -6.61
C VAL A 115 11.91 -10.10 -7.02
N ARG A 116 12.07 -11.07 -6.11
CA ARG A 116 12.74 -12.35 -6.44
C ARG A 116 12.02 -13.15 -7.53
N VAL A 117 10.69 -13.10 -7.56
CA VAL A 117 9.91 -13.79 -8.60
C VAL A 117 10.06 -13.09 -9.95
N LEU A 118 10.05 -11.75 -9.96
CA LEU A 118 10.24 -10.96 -11.18
C LEU A 118 11.64 -11.13 -11.76
N GLU A 119 12.67 -11.19 -10.91
CA GLU A 119 14.04 -11.50 -11.33
C GLU A 119 14.14 -12.88 -12.01
N ARG A 120 13.46 -13.90 -11.43
CA ARG A 120 13.40 -15.23 -12.04
C ARG A 120 12.67 -15.22 -13.37
N ALA A 121 11.56 -14.51 -13.48
CA ALA A 121 10.82 -14.36 -14.74
C ALA A 121 11.70 -13.68 -15.81
N SER A 122 12.37 -12.60 -15.43
CA SER A 122 13.31 -11.87 -16.31
C SER A 122 14.45 -12.75 -16.78
N ALA A 123 15.04 -13.57 -15.92
CA ALA A 123 16.08 -14.52 -16.28
C ALA A 123 15.61 -15.61 -17.28
N MET A 124 14.29 -15.87 -17.32
CA MET A 124 13.65 -16.75 -18.29
C MET A 124 13.21 -16.03 -19.57
N GLY A 125 13.43 -14.72 -19.68
CA GLY A 125 13.06 -13.91 -20.84
C GLY A 125 11.63 -13.36 -20.79
N TYR A 126 10.95 -13.37 -19.64
CA TYR A 126 9.59 -12.86 -19.48
C TYR A 126 9.59 -11.46 -18.82
N GLU A 127 8.76 -10.57 -19.33
CA GLU A 127 8.33 -9.33 -18.70
C GLU A 127 6.96 -9.57 -18.05
N VAL A 128 6.83 -9.27 -16.77
CA VAL A 128 5.59 -9.48 -16.01
C VAL A 128 4.84 -8.16 -15.86
N ARG A 129 3.59 -8.16 -16.25
CA ARG A 129 2.65 -7.05 -16.04
C ARG A 129 1.42 -7.53 -15.30
N ALA A 130 0.82 -6.64 -14.51
CA ALA A 130 -0.37 -6.95 -13.73
C ALA A 130 -1.33 -5.75 -13.70
N GLY A 131 -2.61 -6.03 -13.62
CA GLY A 131 -3.65 -5.11 -13.19
C GLY A 131 -4.25 -5.63 -11.89
N THR A 132 -4.83 -4.74 -11.11
CA THR A 132 -5.51 -5.11 -9.85
C THR A 132 -6.94 -4.64 -9.91
N GLU A 133 -7.86 -5.51 -9.57
CA GLU A 133 -9.28 -5.23 -9.38
C GLU A 133 -9.55 -5.25 -7.86
N LEU A 134 -9.96 -4.11 -7.32
CA LEU A 134 -10.24 -3.94 -5.91
C LEU A 134 -11.76 -3.89 -5.73
N GLU A 135 -12.34 -4.94 -5.18
CA GLU A 135 -13.76 -5.03 -4.89
C GLU A 135 -14.03 -4.84 -3.41
N PHE A 136 -15.04 -4.05 -3.08
CA PHE A 136 -15.43 -3.79 -1.70
C PHE A 136 -16.90 -3.45 -1.58
N TYR A 137 -17.43 -3.49 -0.37
CA TYR A 137 -18.82 -3.19 -0.07
C TYR A 137 -18.96 -1.81 0.57
N LEU A 138 -19.94 -1.06 0.09
CA LEU A 138 -20.40 0.15 0.76
C LEU A 138 -21.54 -0.23 1.70
N LEU A 139 -21.31 -0.03 2.99
CA LEU A 139 -22.26 -0.33 4.04
C LEU A 139 -22.86 0.96 4.60
N ASP A 140 -24.09 0.90 5.04
CA ASP A 140 -24.70 1.93 5.85
C ASP A 140 -23.98 1.97 7.22
N PRO A 141 -23.54 3.13 7.69
CA PRO A 141 -22.72 3.23 8.90
C PRO A 141 -23.47 2.89 10.20
N GLU A 142 -24.79 2.95 10.21
CA GLU A 142 -25.61 2.67 11.41
C GLU A 142 -26.02 1.19 11.47
N THR A 143 -26.43 0.65 10.33
CA THR A 143 -26.97 -0.73 10.26
C THR A 143 -25.93 -1.77 9.90
N LEU A 144 -24.79 -1.37 9.32
CA LEU A 144 -23.75 -2.23 8.73
C LEU A 144 -24.29 -3.18 7.65
N LEU A 145 -25.46 -2.87 7.11
CA LEU A 145 -26.00 -3.58 5.96
C LEU A 145 -25.56 -2.93 4.66
N PRO A 146 -25.57 -3.67 3.53
CA PRO A 146 -25.30 -3.08 2.23
C PRO A 146 -26.18 -1.85 2.01
N ARG A 147 -25.57 -0.77 1.55
CA ARG A 147 -26.26 0.52 1.35
C ARG A 147 -27.41 0.45 0.36
N ASP A 148 -27.37 -0.54 -0.51
CA ASP A 148 -28.35 -0.78 -1.58
C ASP A 148 -28.93 -2.18 -1.47
N SER A 149 -30.20 -2.33 -1.85
CA SER A 149 -30.92 -3.60 -1.80
C SER A 149 -31.05 -4.33 -3.16
N GLY A 150 -30.53 -3.73 -4.22
CA GLY A 150 -30.66 -4.25 -5.59
C GLY A 150 -29.34 -4.65 -6.25
N ILE A 151 -29.44 -5.54 -7.21
CA ILE A 151 -28.32 -5.90 -8.10
C ILE A 151 -28.39 -4.98 -9.33
N GLN A 152 -27.34 -4.20 -9.55
CA GLN A 152 -27.24 -3.30 -10.69
C GLN A 152 -25.80 -3.27 -11.26
N VAL A 153 -25.31 -4.46 -11.55
CA VAL A 153 -23.96 -4.60 -12.15
C VAL A 153 -23.85 -3.71 -13.39
N TYR A 154 -22.79 -2.90 -13.42
CA TYR A 154 -22.49 -1.92 -14.46
C TYR A 154 -23.61 -0.87 -14.72
N GLY A 155 -24.57 -0.74 -13.83
CA GLY A 155 -25.66 0.21 -13.97
C GLY A 155 -25.19 1.64 -13.84
N LEU A 156 -25.26 2.42 -14.94
CA LEU A 156 -24.75 3.82 -14.95
C LEU A 156 -25.54 4.75 -14.03
N ALA A 157 -26.86 4.52 -13.86
CA ALA A 157 -27.66 5.29 -12.89
C ALA A 157 -27.17 5.03 -11.46
N ARG A 158 -26.91 3.77 -11.12
CA ARG A 158 -26.32 3.41 -9.84
C ARG A 158 -24.91 3.99 -9.66
N ALA A 159 -24.08 3.93 -10.70
CA ALA A 159 -22.75 4.54 -10.68
C ALA A 159 -22.82 6.05 -10.37
N ALA A 160 -23.80 6.77 -10.93
CA ALA A 160 -24.00 8.19 -10.65
C ALA A 160 -24.38 8.46 -9.17
N GLU A 161 -25.20 7.61 -8.56
CA GLU A 161 -25.55 7.72 -7.14
C GLU A 161 -24.33 7.50 -6.23
N LEU A 162 -23.40 6.63 -6.64
CA LEU A 162 -22.18 6.30 -5.90
C LEU A 162 -20.99 7.22 -6.22
N GLU A 163 -21.16 8.18 -7.13
CA GLU A 163 -20.09 9.08 -7.58
C GLU A 163 -19.47 9.90 -6.43
N HIS A 164 -20.23 10.21 -5.40
CA HIS A 164 -19.72 10.90 -4.21
C HIS A 164 -18.66 10.12 -3.43
N VAL A 165 -18.56 8.78 -3.62
CA VAL A 165 -17.52 7.90 -3.07
C VAL A 165 -16.48 7.56 -4.14
N LEU A 166 -16.92 7.02 -5.28
CA LEU A 166 -16.02 6.50 -6.32
C LEU A 166 -15.28 7.62 -7.06
N GLY A 167 -15.90 8.78 -7.23
CA GLY A 167 -15.28 9.94 -7.87
C GLY A 167 -14.04 10.44 -7.15
N PRO A 168 -14.08 10.73 -5.83
CA PRO A 168 -12.89 11.04 -5.05
C PRO A 168 -11.82 9.94 -5.12
N ILE A 169 -12.17 8.66 -5.02
CA ILE A 169 -11.21 7.54 -5.13
C ILE A 169 -10.45 7.63 -6.46
N ARG A 170 -11.15 7.77 -7.61
CA ARG A 170 -10.49 7.87 -8.91
C ARG A 170 -9.54 9.07 -9.00
N ARG A 171 -9.98 10.25 -8.51
CA ARG A 171 -9.14 11.46 -8.53
C ARG A 171 -7.91 11.31 -7.65
N HIS A 172 -8.10 10.88 -6.40
CA HIS A 172 -7.02 10.75 -5.42
C HIS A 172 -5.98 9.71 -5.84
N LEU A 173 -6.40 8.59 -6.42
CA LEU A 173 -5.46 7.59 -6.94
C LEU A 173 -4.60 8.17 -8.07
N ASN A 174 -5.22 8.92 -9.01
CA ASN A 174 -4.45 9.60 -10.05
C ASN A 174 -3.48 10.66 -9.48
N ASP A 175 -3.90 11.41 -8.46
CA ASP A 175 -3.08 12.45 -7.83
C ASP A 175 -1.83 11.87 -7.16
N VAL A 176 -1.92 10.64 -6.64
CA VAL A 176 -0.76 9.92 -6.05
C VAL A 176 -0.04 9.01 -7.05
N GLY A 177 -0.32 9.15 -8.34
CA GLY A 177 0.40 8.43 -9.40
C GLY A 177 -0.03 6.98 -9.60
N ILE A 178 -1.14 6.55 -9.01
CA ILE A 178 -1.70 5.21 -9.24
C ILE A 178 -2.60 5.26 -10.49
N PRO A 179 -2.26 4.53 -11.57
CA PRO A 179 -2.94 4.65 -12.84
C PRO A 179 -4.28 3.90 -12.81
N ILE A 180 -5.32 4.59 -12.35
CA ILE A 180 -6.67 4.03 -12.35
C ILE A 180 -7.22 3.88 -13.78
N GLU A 181 -7.96 2.81 -14.03
CA GLU A 181 -8.62 2.55 -15.30
C GLU A 181 -10.10 2.91 -15.24
N GLN A 182 -10.84 2.31 -14.31
CA GLN A 182 -12.29 2.49 -14.17
C GLN A 182 -12.78 2.20 -12.75
N SER A 183 -14.06 2.45 -12.52
CA SER A 183 -14.80 1.99 -11.34
C SER A 183 -16.28 1.82 -11.69
N ASN A 184 -16.93 0.84 -11.10
CA ASN A 184 -18.32 0.48 -11.38
C ASN A 184 -19.02 -0.14 -10.17
N PRO A 185 -20.36 -0.14 -10.16
CA PRO A 185 -21.15 -1.02 -9.31
C PRO A 185 -20.97 -2.48 -9.76
N GLU A 186 -20.92 -3.38 -8.80
CA GLU A 186 -20.75 -4.81 -9.02
C GLU A 186 -22.03 -5.62 -8.79
N TYR A 187 -21.93 -6.96 -8.87
CA TYR A 187 -23.07 -7.87 -8.88
C TYR A 187 -23.84 -7.90 -7.56
N ALA A 188 -23.16 -7.86 -6.43
CA ALA A 188 -23.82 -7.91 -5.12
C ALA A 188 -24.31 -6.53 -4.66
N ALA A 189 -25.35 -6.53 -3.84
CA ALA A 189 -25.87 -5.28 -3.25
C ALA A 189 -24.77 -4.53 -2.48
N GLY A 190 -24.58 -3.25 -2.80
CA GLY A 190 -23.53 -2.40 -2.20
C GLY A 190 -22.09 -2.70 -2.65
N GLN A 191 -21.88 -3.69 -3.49
CA GLN A 191 -20.55 -4.02 -4.02
C GLN A 191 -20.15 -3.05 -5.12
N VAL A 192 -18.90 -2.62 -5.09
CA VAL A 192 -18.27 -1.74 -6.06
C VAL A 192 -16.87 -2.22 -6.38
N GLU A 193 -16.39 -1.84 -7.55
CA GLU A 193 -15.09 -2.21 -8.08
C GLU A 193 -14.30 -0.98 -8.50
N VAL A 194 -12.98 -1.06 -8.28
CA VAL A 194 -12.01 -0.07 -8.75
C VAL A 194 -10.85 -0.82 -9.39
N ASN A 195 -10.61 -0.56 -10.67
CA ASN A 195 -9.58 -1.22 -11.47
C ASN A 195 -8.36 -0.34 -11.61
N ILE A 196 -7.20 -0.93 -11.33
CA ILE A 196 -5.90 -0.30 -11.57
C ILE A 196 -5.40 -0.77 -12.94
N ARG A 197 -4.97 0.20 -13.75
CA ARG A 197 -4.47 -0.07 -15.09
C ARG A 197 -3.33 -1.08 -15.08
N TYR A 198 -3.39 -2.01 -15.99
CA TYR A 198 -2.34 -2.93 -16.31
C TYR A 198 -0.99 -2.21 -16.55
N SER A 199 0.02 -2.55 -15.76
CA SER A 199 1.35 -1.92 -15.76
C SER A 199 2.43 -2.92 -15.34
N GLU A 200 3.66 -2.45 -15.13
CA GLU A 200 4.70 -3.25 -14.49
C GLU A 200 4.23 -3.76 -13.12
N ALA A 201 4.59 -5.01 -12.80
CA ALA A 201 4.03 -5.72 -11.65
C ALA A 201 4.62 -5.30 -10.28
N LEU A 202 5.57 -4.33 -10.23
CA LEU A 202 6.23 -3.89 -8.99
C LEU A 202 6.07 -2.39 -8.77
#